data_3b85cff38dbcbd84f69ba379bf2758e2
#
_entry.id   3b85cff38dbcbd84f69ba379bf2758e2
#
_cell.length_a   1.000
_cell.length_b   1.000
_cell.length_c   1.000
_cell.angle_alpha   90.00
_cell.angle_beta   90.00
_cell.angle_gamma   90.00
#
_symmetry.space_group_name_H-M   'P 1'
#
loop_
_entity.id
_entity.type
_entity.pdbx_description
1 polymer ?
#
loop_
_entity_poly.entity_id
_entity_poly.type
_entity_poly.pdbx_seq_one_letter_code
_entity_poly.pdbx_strand_id
1 'polypeptide(L)'
;MEAEQRGLHPNRIEDIEVIGADLSEVKVPDFKQPRVAPGNFGLDPMPWHQQIIQPFFKNAYTVRPKVIWDRCIACGTCIEGCPMEAISFVNEKSFIDDDKCIRCYCCHELCPEEAIGLHSSWLYQLLGPT
;
A
#
# COMPACT_ATOMS: atom_id res chain seq x y z
N MET A 1 24.68 -4.67 -4.02
CA MET A 1 23.31 -4.13 -3.86
C MET A 1 22.55 -4.97 -2.83
N GLU A 2 21.52 -4.40 -2.17
CA GLU A 2 20.74 -5.04 -1.09
C GLU A 2 20.20 -6.45 -1.45
N ALA A 3 19.65 -6.60 -2.67
CA ALA A 3 19.12 -7.89 -3.14
C ALA A 3 20.21 -8.99 -3.24
N GLU A 4 21.41 -8.60 -3.67
CA GLU A 4 22.55 -9.50 -3.79
C GLU A 4 23.06 -9.94 -2.41
N GLN A 5 23.11 -9.02 -1.44
CA GLN A 5 23.47 -9.31 -0.05
C GLN A 5 22.49 -10.27 0.63
N ARG A 6 21.22 -10.22 0.24
CA ARG A 6 20.15 -11.08 0.74
C ARG A 6 20.02 -12.41 -0.02
N GLY A 7 20.87 -12.65 -1.03
CA GLY A 7 20.80 -13.88 -1.83
C GLY A 7 19.53 -13.98 -2.69
N LEU A 8 18.90 -12.86 -3.02
CA LEU A 8 17.74 -12.82 -3.91
C LEU A 8 18.22 -12.81 -5.36
N HIS A 9 18.01 -13.88 -6.07
CA HIS A 9 18.39 -14.06 -7.47
C HIS A 9 17.18 -14.44 -8.33
N PRO A 10 17.18 -14.06 -9.61
CA PRO A 10 18.12 -13.21 -10.33
C PRO A 10 17.96 -11.72 -9.97
N ASN A 11 19.06 -10.98 -9.84
CA ASN A 11 19.08 -9.55 -9.50
C ASN A 11 19.79 -8.68 -10.53
N ARG A 12 20.32 -9.28 -11.59
CA ARG A 12 20.95 -8.60 -12.73
C ARG A 12 20.20 -8.95 -14.00
N ILE A 13 20.18 -8.03 -14.95
CA ILE A 13 19.48 -8.23 -16.23
C ILE A 13 20.12 -9.42 -17.00
N GLU A 14 21.44 -9.61 -16.86
CA GLU A 14 22.17 -10.69 -17.50
C GLU A 14 21.76 -12.09 -16.99
N ASP A 15 21.26 -12.17 -15.76
CA ASP A 15 20.85 -13.42 -15.11
C ASP A 15 19.37 -13.76 -15.40
N ILE A 16 18.65 -12.89 -16.12
CA ILE A 16 17.23 -13.07 -16.43
C ILE A 16 17.08 -13.62 -17.85
N GLU A 17 16.51 -14.80 -17.96
CA GLU A 17 16.11 -15.36 -19.25
C GLU A 17 14.86 -14.64 -19.77
N VAL A 18 15.00 -13.91 -20.86
CA VAL A 18 13.89 -13.20 -21.51
C VAL A 18 13.31 -14.08 -22.60
N ILE A 19 12.04 -14.46 -22.43
CA ILE A 19 11.31 -15.26 -23.41
C ILE A 19 10.39 -14.36 -24.22
N GLY A 20 10.45 -14.44 -25.55
CA GLY A 20 9.61 -13.67 -26.46
C GLY A 20 10.38 -12.67 -27.31
N ALA A 21 9.97 -11.39 -27.29
CA ALA A 21 10.62 -10.36 -28.09
C ALA A 21 11.99 -9.97 -27.54
N ASP A 22 12.91 -9.57 -28.43
CA ASP A 22 14.21 -9.05 -28.03
C ASP A 22 14.04 -7.73 -27.24
N LEU A 23 14.81 -7.55 -26.17
CA LEU A 23 14.75 -6.35 -25.35
C LEU A 23 15.04 -5.05 -26.12
N SER A 24 15.85 -5.14 -27.18
CA SER A 24 16.15 -3.99 -28.05
C SER A 24 14.95 -3.52 -28.87
N GLU A 25 14.06 -4.45 -29.25
CA GLU A 25 12.85 -4.16 -30.02
C GLU A 25 11.75 -3.51 -29.16
N VAL A 26 11.67 -3.87 -27.88
CA VAL A 26 10.65 -3.35 -26.96
C VAL A 26 11.12 -2.13 -26.16
N LYS A 27 12.38 -1.76 -26.28
CA LYS A 27 12.93 -0.60 -25.58
C LYS A 27 12.34 0.70 -26.13
N VAL A 28 11.74 1.48 -25.26
CA VAL A 28 11.22 2.82 -25.57
C VAL A 28 12.36 3.83 -25.38
N PRO A 29 13.01 4.32 -26.48
CA PRO A 29 14.24 5.11 -26.38
C PRO A 29 14.03 6.51 -25.80
N ASP A 30 12.81 7.04 -25.88
CA ASP A 30 12.41 8.36 -25.41
C ASP A 30 11.53 8.31 -24.14
N PHE A 31 11.55 7.18 -23.43
CA PHE A 31 10.83 7.04 -22.17
C PHE A 31 11.26 8.12 -21.17
N LYS A 32 10.38 9.07 -20.92
CA LYS A 32 10.58 10.12 -19.93
C LYS A 32 10.15 9.59 -18.56
N GLN A 33 11.10 9.33 -17.71
CA GLN A 33 10.78 9.04 -16.32
C GLN A 33 10.03 10.21 -15.69
N PRO A 34 8.98 9.94 -14.89
CA PRO A 34 8.36 10.98 -14.09
C PRO A 34 9.45 11.67 -13.24
N ARG A 35 9.37 12.99 -13.11
CA ARG A 35 10.29 13.79 -12.30
C ARG A 35 10.06 13.56 -10.80
N VAL A 36 10.12 12.31 -10.40
CA VAL A 36 10.17 11.93 -8.98
C VAL A 36 11.66 11.87 -8.67
N ALA A 37 12.13 12.68 -7.75
CA ALA A 37 13.53 12.67 -7.34
C ALA A 37 13.90 11.24 -6.91
N PRO A 38 14.99 10.65 -7.48
CA PRO A 38 15.39 9.30 -7.13
C PRO A 38 15.68 9.23 -5.63
N GLY A 39 14.94 8.41 -4.91
CA GLY A 39 15.15 8.16 -3.48
C GLY A 39 14.28 8.96 -2.51
N ASN A 40 13.52 9.93 -2.97
CA ASN A 40 12.71 10.77 -2.08
C ASN A 40 11.22 10.48 -2.20
N PHE A 41 10.80 9.29 -1.79
CA PHE A 41 9.38 9.03 -1.46
C PHE A 41 8.98 9.80 -0.18
N GLY A 42 9.16 11.13 -0.18
CA GLY A 42 8.83 11.97 0.97
C GLY A 42 9.72 11.74 2.20
N LEU A 43 10.94 11.18 2.02
CA LEU A 43 11.91 10.92 3.07
C LEU A 43 12.98 12.02 3.19
N ASP A 44 12.84 13.13 2.47
CA ASP A 44 13.63 14.31 2.79
C ASP A 44 13.40 14.69 4.25
N PRO A 45 14.44 15.01 5.00
CA PRO A 45 14.29 15.49 6.36
C PRO A 45 13.42 16.74 6.33
N MET A 46 12.13 16.54 6.59
CA MET A 46 11.20 17.66 6.66
C MET A 46 11.63 18.64 7.74
N PRO A 47 11.49 19.96 7.50
CA PRO A 47 11.74 20.97 8.51
C PRO A 47 11.01 20.61 9.82
N TRP A 48 11.64 20.85 10.96
CA TRP A 48 11.15 20.44 12.28
C TRP A 48 9.68 20.83 12.55
N HIS A 49 9.24 21.97 12.04
CA HIS A 49 7.84 22.41 12.17
C HIS A 49 6.86 21.53 11.40
N GLN A 50 7.27 20.94 10.27
CA GLN A 50 6.45 19.98 9.53
C GLN A 50 6.40 18.62 10.23
N GLN A 51 7.46 18.23 10.93
CA GLN A 51 7.47 16.99 11.72
C GLN A 51 6.45 17.02 12.86
N ILE A 52 6.19 18.18 13.44
CA ILE A 52 5.19 18.35 14.51
C ILE A 52 3.75 18.30 13.94
N ILE A 53 3.55 18.88 12.76
CA ILE A 53 2.23 19.02 12.13
C ILE A 53 1.86 17.75 11.32
N GLN A 54 2.85 17.03 10.80
CA GLN A 54 2.67 15.86 9.94
C GLN A 54 1.75 14.76 10.53
N PRO A 55 1.90 14.34 11.81
CA PRO A 55 1.04 13.30 12.37
C PRO A 55 -0.45 13.70 12.39
N PHE A 56 -0.74 14.99 12.57
CA PHE A 56 -2.10 15.51 12.52
C PHE A 56 -2.69 15.44 11.10
N PHE A 57 -1.93 15.86 10.09
CA PHE A 57 -2.36 15.83 8.69
C PHE A 57 -2.31 14.43 8.07
N LYS A 58 -1.38 13.57 8.47
CA LYS A 58 -1.26 12.19 7.97
C LYS A 58 -2.57 11.42 8.15
N ASN A 59 -3.24 11.60 9.28
CA ASN A 59 -4.53 10.96 9.54
C ASN A 59 -5.70 11.63 8.81
N ALA A 60 -5.58 12.91 8.50
CA ALA A 60 -6.62 13.68 7.83
C ALA A 60 -6.69 13.42 6.31
N TYR A 61 -5.58 13.01 5.69
CA TYR A 61 -5.49 12.81 4.23
C TYR A 61 -5.40 11.35 3.79
N THR A 62 -5.40 10.39 4.70
CA THR A 62 -5.23 8.99 4.34
C THR A 62 -6.56 8.26 4.19
N VAL A 63 -6.65 7.47 3.13
CA VAL A 63 -7.70 6.48 2.94
C VAL A 63 -7.39 5.27 3.83
N ARG A 64 -8.39 4.73 4.52
CA ARG A 64 -8.25 3.59 5.45
C ARG A 64 -9.23 2.49 5.11
N PRO A 65 -8.81 1.22 5.19
CA PRO A 65 -9.75 0.12 5.08
C PRO A 65 -10.64 0.08 6.35
N LYS A 66 -11.93 -0.06 6.17
CA LYS A 66 -12.89 -0.24 7.26
C LYS A 66 -13.85 -1.38 6.97
N VAL A 67 -14.20 -2.13 7.98
CA VAL A 67 -15.15 -3.23 7.88
C VAL A 67 -16.58 -2.67 7.82
N ILE A 68 -17.34 -3.09 6.80
CA ILE A 68 -18.78 -2.86 6.67
C ILE A 68 -19.47 -4.03 7.37
N TRP A 69 -19.89 -3.82 8.60
CA TRP A 69 -20.34 -4.88 9.50
C TRP A 69 -21.51 -5.68 8.96
N ASP A 70 -22.44 -5.05 8.24
CA ASP A 70 -23.62 -5.71 7.69
C ASP A 70 -23.26 -6.72 6.58
N ARG A 71 -22.14 -6.52 5.88
CA ARG A 71 -21.65 -7.41 4.84
C ARG A 71 -20.69 -8.48 5.35
N CYS A 72 -20.09 -8.27 6.52
CA CYS A 72 -19.08 -9.17 7.04
C CYS A 72 -19.70 -10.47 7.53
N ILE A 73 -19.30 -11.59 6.91
CA ILE A 73 -19.72 -12.95 7.28
C ILE A 73 -18.74 -13.67 8.21
N ALA A 74 -17.72 -12.96 8.70
CA ALA A 74 -16.67 -13.50 9.58
C ALA A 74 -15.90 -14.71 9.02
N CYS A 75 -15.67 -14.77 7.72
CA CYS A 75 -14.98 -15.89 7.06
C CYS A 75 -13.49 -16.01 7.41
N GLY A 76 -12.85 -14.95 7.93
CA GLY A 76 -11.44 -14.98 8.34
C GLY A 76 -10.41 -14.68 7.23
N THR A 77 -10.77 -14.69 5.95
CA THR A 77 -9.85 -14.50 4.82
C THR A 77 -8.99 -13.23 4.95
N CYS A 78 -9.58 -12.13 5.44
CA CYS A 78 -8.86 -10.87 5.65
C CYS A 78 -7.85 -10.95 6.79
N ILE A 79 -8.07 -11.81 7.80
CA ILE A 79 -7.15 -12.04 8.92
C ILE A 79 -5.95 -12.83 8.42
N GLU A 80 -6.17 -13.93 7.70
CA GLU A 80 -5.13 -14.78 7.13
C GLU A 80 -4.27 -14.02 6.12
N GLY A 81 -4.87 -13.12 5.33
CA GLY A 81 -4.17 -12.31 4.34
C GLY A 81 -3.51 -11.06 4.86
N CYS A 82 -3.56 -10.78 6.19
CA CYS A 82 -2.96 -9.57 6.75
C CYS A 82 -1.49 -9.77 7.14
N PRO A 83 -0.51 -9.20 6.43
CA PRO A 83 0.91 -9.40 6.72
C PRO A 83 1.36 -8.79 8.05
N MET A 84 0.54 -7.89 8.62
CA MET A 84 0.84 -7.18 9.86
C MET A 84 0.02 -7.70 11.07
N GLU A 85 -0.77 -8.74 10.87
CA GLU A 85 -1.67 -9.26 11.90
C GLU A 85 -2.52 -8.16 12.56
N ALA A 86 -2.90 -7.17 11.74
CA ALA A 86 -3.66 -6.01 12.19
C ALA A 86 -5.18 -6.26 12.23
N ILE A 87 -5.64 -7.47 11.92
CA ILE A 87 -7.07 -7.80 11.87
C ILE A 87 -7.37 -8.92 12.85
N SER A 88 -8.42 -8.76 13.62
CA SER A 88 -8.90 -9.74 14.58
C SER A 88 -10.42 -9.82 14.58
N PHE A 89 -10.99 -10.85 15.20
CA PHE A 89 -12.43 -10.91 15.44
C PHE A 89 -12.80 -10.19 16.74
N VAL A 90 -13.82 -9.34 16.64
CA VAL A 90 -14.47 -8.69 17.76
C VAL A 90 -15.99 -8.81 17.55
N ASN A 91 -16.71 -9.40 18.51
CA ASN A 91 -18.15 -9.63 18.40
C ASN A 91 -18.57 -10.33 17.09
N GLU A 92 -17.88 -11.42 16.74
CA GLU A 92 -18.12 -12.22 15.52
C GLU A 92 -17.98 -11.44 14.20
N LYS A 93 -17.30 -10.32 14.23
CA LYS A 93 -16.98 -9.51 13.05
C LYS A 93 -15.50 -9.18 13.01
N SER A 94 -14.96 -8.98 11.82
CA SER A 94 -13.58 -8.55 11.67
C SER A 94 -13.41 -7.11 12.13
N PHE A 95 -12.32 -6.85 12.85
CA PHE A 95 -11.91 -5.52 13.32
C PHE A 95 -10.49 -5.24 12.85
N ILE A 96 -10.25 -4.04 12.35
CA ILE A 96 -8.93 -3.60 11.88
C ILE A 96 -8.33 -2.64 12.91
N ASP A 97 -7.16 -3.00 13.44
CA ASP A 97 -6.36 -2.15 14.30
C ASP A 97 -5.60 -1.11 13.45
N ASP A 98 -6.02 0.13 13.52
CA ASP A 98 -5.46 1.25 12.73
C ASP A 98 -3.98 1.53 13.07
N ASP A 99 -3.52 1.20 14.28
CA ASP A 99 -2.14 1.45 14.72
C ASP A 99 -1.16 0.42 14.14
N LYS A 100 -1.64 -0.81 13.94
CA LYS A 100 -0.86 -1.88 13.28
C LYS A 100 -0.98 -1.86 11.77
N CYS A 101 -2.06 -1.29 11.24
CA CYS A 101 -2.39 -1.34 9.82
C CYS A 101 -1.46 -0.47 8.97
N ILE A 102 -0.68 -1.09 8.07
CA ILE A 102 0.17 -0.40 7.09
C ILE A 102 -0.58 0.09 5.85
N ARG A 103 -1.89 -0.16 5.78
CA ARG A 103 -2.77 0.27 4.67
C ARG A 103 -2.35 -0.30 3.31
N CYS A 104 -1.98 -1.57 3.27
CA CYS A 104 -1.65 -2.29 2.03
C CYS A 104 -2.89 -2.67 1.21
N TYR A 105 -4.09 -2.58 1.80
CA TYR A 105 -5.39 -2.89 1.19
C TYR A 105 -5.59 -4.35 0.76
N CYS A 106 -4.68 -5.26 1.03
CA CYS A 106 -4.84 -6.69 0.71
C CYS A 106 -6.16 -7.25 1.25
N CYS A 107 -6.56 -6.85 2.46
CA CYS A 107 -7.83 -7.29 3.04
C CYS A 107 -9.06 -6.82 2.25
N HIS A 108 -9.01 -5.67 1.58
CA HIS A 108 -10.06 -5.18 0.69
C HIS A 108 -10.18 -6.05 -0.55
N GLU A 109 -9.05 -6.37 -1.19
CA GLU A 109 -9.00 -7.19 -2.40
C GLU A 109 -9.37 -8.66 -2.13
N LEU A 110 -9.00 -9.19 -0.96
CA LEU A 110 -9.25 -10.58 -0.60
C LEU A 110 -10.67 -10.85 -0.09
N CYS A 111 -11.46 -9.84 0.22
CA CYS A 111 -12.77 -10.01 0.82
C CYS A 111 -13.83 -10.50 -0.20
N PRO A 112 -14.33 -11.75 -0.11
CA PRO A 112 -15.30 -12.28 -1.07
C PRO A 112 -16.66 -11.56 -1.03
N GLU A 113 -16.98 -10.93 0.12
CA GLU A 113 -18.26 -10.24 0.35
C GLU A 113 -18.14 -8.72 0.17
N GLU A 114 -17.00 -8.23 -0.32
CA GLU A 114 -16.73 -6.80 -0.43
C GLU A 114 -17.04 -6.03 0.89
N ALA A 115 -16.84 -6.71 2.02
CA ALA A 115 -17.18 -6.19 3.34
C ALA A 115 -16.11 -5.25 3.90
N ILE A 116 -15.02 -4.98 3.17
CA ILE A 116 -14.00 -4.03 3.58
C ILE A 116 -13.99 -2.86 2.59
N GLY A 117 -14.55 -1.75 3.03
CA GLY A 117 -14.60 -0.51 2.25
C GLY A 117 -13.37 0.36 2.48
N LEU A 118 -13.07 1.22 1.51
CA LEU A 118 -12.04 2.25 1.63
C LEU A 118 -12.69 3.55 2.12
N HIS A 119 -12.33 3.97 3.32
CA HIS A 119 -12.91 5.15 3.96
C HIS A 119 -11.92 6.31 3.89
N SER A 120 -12.29 7.36 3.16
CA SER A 120 -11.56 8.62 3.15
C SER A 120 -12.01 9.52 4.31
N SER A 121 -11.07 10.28 4.87
CA SER A 121 -11.43 11.27 5.88
C SER A 121 -12.28 12.40 5.28
N TRP A 122 -13.02 13.11 6.13
CA TRP A 122 -13.83 14.26 5.72
C TRP A 122 -13.00 15.35 5.01
N LEU A 123 -11.75 15.54 5.41
CA LEU A 123 -10.84 16.50 4.81
C LEU A 123 -10.40 16.08 3.40
N TYR A 124 -10.20 14.79 3.19
CA TYR A 124 -9.94 14.24 1.86
C TYR A 124 -11.16 14.41 0.93
N GLN A 125 -12.37 14.25 1.46
CA GLN A 125 -13.60 14.45 0.69
C GLN A 125 -13.82 15.94 0.32
N LEU A 126 -13.34 16.86 1.17
CA LEU A 126 -13.49 18.30 0.94
C LEU A 126 -12.43 18.87 -0.01
N LEU A 127 -11.19 18.40 0.06
CA LEU A 127 -10.03 18.96 -0.64
C LEU A 127 -9.40 18.01 -1.64
N GLY A 128 -9.88 16.76 -1.71
CA GLY A 128 -9.38 15.76 -2.64
C GLY A 128 -9.74 16.05 -4.10
N PRO A 129 -9.03 15.46 -5.06
CA PRO A 129 -9.38 15.62 -6.47
C PRO A 129 -10.77 15.03 -6.73
N THR A 130 -11.61 15.79 -7.42
CA THR A 130 -12.92 15.37 -7.93
C THR A 130 -12.76 14.44 -9.12
#